data_b2b605b13774eb0bc6f3945d537ac72e
#
_entry.id   b2b605b13774eb0bc6f3945d537ac72e
#
_cell.length_a   1.000
_cell.length_b   1.000
_cell.length_c   1.000
_cell.angle_alpha   90.00
_cell.angle_beta   90.00
_cell.angle_gamma   90.00
#
_symmetry.space_group_name_H-M   'P 1'
#
loop_
_entity.id
_entity.type
_entity.pdbx_description
1 polymer ?
#
loop_
_entity_poly.entity_id
_entity_poly.type
_entity_poly.pdbx_seq_one_letter_code
_entity_poly.pdbx_strand_id
1 'polypeptide(L)'
;MANYIVTGGTGAIGRALIKKLVSEGNECYVLLHRGTVRGEELKKDPHCHVISLNLDEYDNMIHAFNQCGFPIEGYEAFFHLAWDGTAGNFRNDMGLQTKNIQGALDAVDAAYRLHCKVFVGSGSQAEYGRFEGTLTEKTPCFPENGYGMAKLCAGYMTRVKCETYAIRHEWARILSIYGPYDRETTLISTAVHSMLHNEDTAFTPGEQIWDYLYSDDVAEALYLMSTRGRHGRVYVIGSGKTDKLSNYI
;
A
#
# COMPACT_ATOMS: atom_id res chain seq x y z
N MET A 1 20.43 11.64 2.36
CA MET A 1 19.99 10.86 1.18
C MET A 1 19.98 9.41 1.59
N ALA A 2 18.83 8.78 1.58
CA ALA A 2 18.63 7.39 1.94
C ALA A 2 17.93 6.63 0.80
N ASN A 3 18.08 5.31 0.76
CA ASN A 3 17.48 4.46 -0.27
C ASN A 3 16.21 3.79 0.27
N TYR A 4 15.15 3.79 -0.53
CA TYR A 4 13.88 3.17 -0.20
C TYR A 4 13.41 2.24 -1.33
N ILE A 5 12.80 1.13 -0.97
CA ILE A 5 12.17 0.23 -1.93
C ILE A 5 10.65 0.39 -1.83
N VAL A 6 9.98 0.56 -2.98
CA VAL A 6 8.52 0.74 -3.03
C VAL A 6 7.93 -0.23 -4.04
N THR A 7 7.04 -1.10 -3.61
CA THR A 7 6.18 -1.89 -4.49
C THR A 7 4.80 -1.23 -4.62
N GLY A 8 4.09 -1.44 -5.73
CA GLY A 8 2.79 -0.80 -5.94
C GLY A 8 2.88 0.70 -6.25
N GLY A 9 4.01 1.15 -6.80
CA GLY A 9 4.32 2.57 -7.08
C GLY A 9 3.42 3.28 -8.08
N THR A 10 2.49 2.57 -8.75
CA THR A 10 1.56 3.18 -9.74
C THR A 10 0.19 3.55 -9.20
N GLY A 11 -0.15 3.11 -7.98
CA GLY A 11 -1.40 3.47 -7.31
C GLY A 11 -1.31 4.81 -6.59
N ALA A 12 -2.46 5.35 -6.14
CA ALA A 12 -2.55 6.64 -5.45
C ALA A 12 -1.56 6.76 -4.28
N ILE A 13 -1.55 5.77 -3.39
CA ILE A 13 -0.66 5.75 -2.21
C ILE A 13 0.80 5.65 -2.64
N GLY A 14 1.13 4.74 -3.58
CA GLY A 14 2.50 4.55 -4.04
C GLY A 14 3.09 5.78 -4.72
N ARG A 15 2.31 6.44 -5.57
CA ARG A 15 2.71 7.71 -6.21
C ARG A 15 2.93 8.82 -5.21
N ALA A 16 2.03 8.99 -4.26
CA ALA A 16 2.16 9.99 -3.21
C ALA A 16 3.40 9.72 -2.33
N LEU A 17 3.64 8.46 -1.97
CA LEU A 17 4.81 8.08 -1.18
C LEU A 17 6.13 8.33 -1.94
N ILE A 18 6.22 7.95 -3.22
CA ILE A 18 7.42 8.22 -4.04
C ILE A 18 7.67 9.73 -4.11
N LYS A 19 6.64 10.53 -4.41
CA LYS A 19 6.73 11.99 -4.41
C LYS A 19 7.25 12.53 -3.07
N LYS A 20 6.73 12.03 -1.95
CA LYS A 20 7.19 12.40 -0.60
C LYS A 20 8.65 12.04 -0.39
N LEU A 21 9.05 10.80 -0.67
CA LEU A 21 10.43 10.33 -0.48
C LEU A 21 11.42 11.15 -1.31
N VAL A 22 11.12 11.42 -2.57
CA VAL A 22 11.95 12.23 -3.45
C VAL A 22 12.05 13.68 -2.97
N SER A 23 10.93 14.28 -2.52
CA SER A 23 10.93 15.64 -1.98
C SER A 23 11.77 15.80 -0.70
N GLU A 24 12.01 14.72 0.02
CA GLU A 24 12.93 14.65 1.18
C GLU A 24 14.39 14.36 0.76
N GLY A 25 14.68 14.35 -0.55
CA GLY A 25 16.04 14.14 -1.08
C GLY A 25 16.50 12.69 -1.03
N ASN A 26 15.60 11.72 -1.14
CA ASN A 26 15.91 10.29 -1.09
C ASN A 26 15.80 9.61 -2.46
N GLU A 27 16.43 8.45 -2.59
CA GLU A 27 16.36 7.58 -3.77
C GLU A 27 15.27 6.52 -3.60
N CYS A 28 14.48 6.31 -4.65
CA CYS A 28 13.37 5.35 -4.67
C CYS A 28 13.61 4.23 -5.68
N TYR A 29 13.69 3.00 -5.23
CA TYR A 29 13.75 1.80 -6.05
C TYR A 29 12.34 1.23 -6.16
N VAL A 30 11.73 1.42 -7.33
CA VAL A 30 10.29 1.20 -7.52
C VAL A 30 10.05 -0.06 -8.33
N LEU A 31 9.37 -1.04 -7.72
CA LEU A 31 8.99 -2.26 -8.40
C LEU A 31 7.60 -2.07 -9.04
N LEU A 32 7.55 -2.25 -10.34
CA LEU A 32 6.34 -2.13 -11.14
C LEU A 32 5.98 -3.47 -11.79
N HIS A 33 4.69 -3.74 -11.86
CA HIS A 33 4.17 -4.88 -12.63
C HIS A 33 4.64 -4.79 -14.10
N ARG A 34 5.07 -5.92 -14.68
CA ARG A 34 5.52 -6.00 -16.07
C ARG A 34 4.40 -5.54 -17.02
N GLY A 35 4.78 -4.77 -18.04
CA GLY A 35 3.86 -4.25 -19.04
C GLY A 35 2.95 -3.10 -18.59
N THR A 36 3.09 -2.59 -17.36
CA THR A 36 2.34 -1.40 -16.95
C THR A 36 2.85 -0.14 -17.64
N VAL A 37 1.95 0.60 -18.29
CA VAL A 37 2.26 1.92 -18.87
C VAL A 37 2.16 3.05 -17.83
N ARG A 38 1.49 2.80 -16.71
CA ARG A 38 1.25 3.79 -15.64
C ARG A 38 2.52 4.24 -14.92
N GLY A 39 3.63 3.53 -15.10
CA GLY A 39 4.92 3.80 -14.46
C GLY A 39 5.91 4.61 -15.29
N GLU A 40 5.61 4.92 -16.56
CA GLU A 40 6.55 5.58 -17.46
C GLU A 40 6.98 6.98 -16.98
N GLU A 41 6.11 7.69 -16.28
CA GLU A 41 6.44 8.99 -15.70
C GLU A 41 7.50 8.91 -14.58
N LEU A 42 7.50 7.81 -13.82
CA LEU A 42 8.48 7.60 -12.75
C LEU A 42 9.90 7.46 -13.30
N LYS A 43 10.06 6.94 -14.52
CA LYS A 43 11.37 6.82 -15.17
C LYS A 43 11.99 8.14 -15.56
N LYS A 44 11.20 9.23 -15.56
CA LYS A 44 11.68 10.58 -15.88
C LYS A 44 12.31 11.29 -14.68
N ASP A 45 12.03 10.82 -13.47
CA ASP A 45 12.59 11.38 -12.25
C ASP A 45 13.96 10.71 -11.99
N PRO A 46 15.06 11.48 -11.89
CA PRO A 46 16.39 10.94 -11.70
C PRO A 46 16.57 10.19 -10.36
N HIS A 47 15.71 10.45 -9.39
CA HIS A 47 15.69 9.76 -8.08
C HIS A 47 14.79 8.52 -8.03
N CYS A 48 14.18 8.14 -9.17
CA CYS A 48 13.32 6.96 -9.27
C CYS A 48 13.98 5.89 -10.14
N HIS A 49 14.40 4.80 -9.53
CA HIS A 49 15.01 3.64 -10.17
C HIS A 49 13.96 2.54 -10.36
N VAL A 50 13.49 2.35 -11.59
CA VAL A 50 12.35 1.47 -11.87
C VAL A 50 12.81 0.09 -12.27
N ILE A 51 12.23 -0.95 -11.65
CA ILE A 51 12.39 -2.37 -11.97
C ILE A 51 11.03 -2.95 -12.34
N SER A 52 10.94 -3.68 -13.46
CA SER A 52 9.75 -4.41 -13.85
C SER A 52 9.80 -5.83 -13.29
N LEU A 53 8.97 -6.09 -12.26
CA LEU A 53 8.90 -7.38 -11.57
C LEU A 53 7.47 -7.60 -11.04
N ASN A 54 6.88 -8.74 -11.37
CA ASN A 54 5.55 -9.09 -10.87
C ASN A 54 5.60 -9.55 -9.41
N LEU A 55 4.47 -9.50 -8.73
CA LEU A 55 4.35 -9.88 -7.32
C LEU A 55 4.77 -11.35 -7.06
N ASP A 56 4.46 -12.24 -7.97
CA ASP A 56 4.79 -13.67 -7.93
C ASP A 56 6.25 -14.00 -8.35
N GLU A 57 7.04 -12.96 -8.63
CA GLU A 57 8.46 -13.08 -8.98
C GLU A 57 9.39 -12.46 -7.91
N TYR A 58 8.87 -12.08 -6.73
CA TYR A 58 9.67 -11.36 -5.72
C TYR A 58 10.77 -12.21 -5.10
N ASP A 59 10.72 -13.53 -5.19
CA ASP A 59 11.83 -14.44 -4.89
C ASP A 59 13.07 -14.15 -5.75
N ASN A 60 12.88 -13.62 -6.97
CA ASN A 60 13.92 -13.24 -7.92
C ASN A 60 14.40 -11.77 -7.81
N MET A 61 13.93 -11.03 -6.80
CA MET A 61 14.19 -9.58 -6.68
C MET A 61 15.68 -9.25 -6.64
N ILE A 62 16.49 -10.02 -5.91
CA ILE A 62 17.94 -9.80 -5.83
C ILE A 62 18.62 -9.94 -7.20
N HIS A 63 18.19 -10.92 -7.98
CA HIS A 63 18.71 -11.11 -9.33
C HIS A 63 18.35 -9.90 -10.22
N ALA A 64 17.12 -9.40 -10.13
CA ALA A 64 16.67 -8.23 -10.88
C ALA A 64 17.45 -6.96 -10.48
N PHE A 65 17.73 -6.75 -9.19
CA PHE A 65 18.56 -5.64 -8.72
C PHE A 65 19.97 -5.72 -9.28
N ASN A 66 20.61 -6.90 -9.22
CA ASN A 66 21.95 -7.11 -9.78
C ASN A 66 22.00 -6.86 -11.30
N GLN A 67 20.98 -7.30 -12.05
CA GLN A 67 20.90 -7.06 -13.50
C GLN A 67 20.81 -5.57 -13.84
N CYS A 68 20.15 -4.78 -13.00
CA CYS A 68 20.04 -3.34 -13.17
C CYS A 68 21.29 -2.56 -12.64
N GLY A 69 22.22 -3.24 -11.99
CA GLY A 69 23.37 -2.61 -11.35
C GLY A 69 22.98 -1.77 -10.12
N PHE A 70 21.84 -2.08 -9.48
CA PHE A 70 21.37 -1.38 -8.29
C PHE A 70 22.05 -1.90 -7.03
N PRO A 71 22.16 -1.07 -5.97
CA PRO A 71 22.72 -1.53 -4.70
C PRO A 71 21.93 -2.74 -4.17
N ILE A 72 22.65 -3.69 -3.54
CA ILE A 72 22.04 -4.86 -2.87
C ILE A 72 22.03 -4.72 -1.35
N GLU A 73 22.33 -3.53 -0.84
CA GLU A 73 22.33 -3.20 0.59
C GLU A 73 22.16 -1.68 0.80
N GLY A 74 21.90 -1.30 2.05
CA GLY A 74 21.84 0.11 2.43
C GLY A 74 20.46 0.74 2.25
N TYR A 75 19.40 -0.05 2.35
CA TYR A 75 18.03 0.42 2.29
C TYR A 75 17.47 0.75 3.68
N GLU A 76 16.89 1.94 3.80
CA GLU A 76 16.26 2.39 5.04
C GLU A 76 14.95 1.65 5.29
N ALA A 77 14.08 1.57 4.27
CA ALA A 77 12.84 0.80 4.38
C ALA A 77 12.41 0.16 3.07
N PHE A 78 11.65 -0.93 3.22
CA PHE A 78 10.88 -1.59 2.16
C PHE A 78 9.40 -1.32 2.39
N PHE A 79 8.75 -0.58 1.47
CA PHE A 79 7.31 -0.34 1.47
C PHE A 79 6.61 -1.34 0.55
N HIS A 80 5.88 -2.28 1.15
CA HIS A 80 5.11 -3.26 0.41
C HIS A 80 3.66 -2.80 0.24
N LEU A 81 3.37 -2.10 -0.88
CA LEU A 81 2.04 -1.57 -1.21
C LEU A 81 1.36 -2.35 -2.34
N ALA A 82 2.10 -3.19 -3.06
CA ALA A 82 1.56 -4.01 -4.15
C ALA A 82 0.57 -5.05 -3.61
N TRP A 83 -0.55 -5.21 -4.30
CA TRP A 83 -1.57 -6.21 -4.01
C TRP A 83 -2.51 -6.37 -5.19
N ASP A 84 -2.72 -7.58 -5.65
CA ASP A 84 -3.63 -7.86 -6.74
C ASP A 84 -5.06 -8.12 -6.25
N GLY A 85 -6.07 -7.81 -7.08
CA GLY A 85 -7.46 -8.12 -6.78
C GLY A 85 -8.05 -7.36 -5.58
N THR A 86 -7.75 -6.06 -5.46
CA THR A 86 -8.26 -5.23 -4.35
C THR A 86 -9.71 -4.75 -4.55
N ALA A 87 -10.37 -5.04 -5.69
CA ALA A 87 -11.73 -4.58 -6.00
C ALA A 87 -12.58 -5.65 -6.67
N GLY A 88 -13.90 -5.44 -6.65
CA GLY A 88 -14.89 -6.31 -7.30
C GLY A 88 -14.80 -7.77 -6.84
N ASN A 89 -15.10 -8.69 -7.74
CA ASN A 89 -15.13 -10.13 -7.47
C ASN A 89 -13.76 -10.72 -7.11
N PHE A 90 -12.67 -10.07 -7.54
CA PHE A 90 -11.31 -10.50 -7.22
C PHE A 90 -10.98 -10.46 -5.73
N ARG A 91 -11.74 -9.67 -4.95
CA ARG A 91 -11.59 -9.66 -3.47
C ARG A 91 -11.91 -11.02 -2.83
N ASN A 92 -12.71 -11.84 -3.51
CA ASN A 92 -13.08 -13.19 -3.06
C ASN A 92 -12.48 -14.30 -3.93
N ASP A 93 -11.54 -13.99 -4.81
CA ASP A 93 -10.72 -14.99 -5.47
C ASP A 93 -9.64 -15.50 -4.50
N MET A 94 -9.93 -16.61 -3.81
CA MET A 94 -9.06 -17.15 -2.77
C MET A 94 -7.69 -17.57 -3.31
N GLY A 95 -7.61 -18.02 -4.56
CA GLY A 95 -6.34 -18.35 -5.21
C GLY A 95 -5.46 -17.13 -5.38
N LEU A 96 -6.04 -16.03 -5.90
CA LEU A 96 -5.36 -14.76 -6.05
C LEU A 96 -4.95 -14.17 -4.69
N GLN A 97 -5.86 -14.18 -3.71
CA GLN A 97 -5.57 -13.64 -2.38
C GLN A 97 -4.48 -14.43 -1.66
N THR A 98 -4.40 -15.76 -1.84
CA THR A 98 -3.32 -16.58 -1.28
C THR A 98 -1.97 -16.26 -1.94
N LYS A 99 -1.93 -16.03 -3.25
CA LYS A 99 -0.71 -15.59 -3.94
C LYS A 99 -0.18 -14.25 -3.41
N ASN A 100 -1.08 -13.32 -3.08
CA ASN A 100 -0.68 -12.06 -2.47
C ASN A 100 -0.02 -12.24 -1.09
N ILE A 101 -0.50 -13.19 -0.28
CA ILE A 101 0.15 -13.53 1.01
C ILE A 101 1.56 -14.03 0.75
N GLN A 102 1.73 -14.95 -0.21
CA GLN A 102 3.06 -15.47 -0.58
C GLN A 102 3.97 -14.34 -1.08
N GLY A 103 3.49 -13.47 -1.98
CA GLY A 103 4.26 -12.32 -2.46
C GLY A 103 4.68 -11.36 -1.34
N ALA A 104 3.84 -11.17 -0.31
CA ALA A 104 4.21 -10.38 0.87
C ALA A 104 5.33 -11.06 1.69
N LEU A 105 5.32 -12.38 1.80
CA LEU A 105 6.39 -13.13 2.47
C LEU A 105 7.69 -13.10 1.68
N ASP A 106 7.62 -13.19 0.35
CA ASP A 106 8.78 -13.09 -0.55
C ASP A 106 9.36 -11.66 -0.53
N ALA A 107 8.50 -10.64 -0.38
CA ALA A 107 8.94 -9.27 -0.16
C ALA A 107 9.73 -9.09 1.16
N VAL A 108 9.38 -9.81 2.23
CA VAL A 108 10.17 -9.83 3.47
C VAL A 108 11.51 -10.52 3.26
N ASP A 109 11.55 -11.65 2.52
CA ASP A 109 12.82 -12.31 2.17
C ASP A 109 13.74 -11.39 1.36
N ALA A 110 13.16 -10.68 0.39
CA ALA A 110 13.89 -9.70 -0.39
C ALA A 110 14.40 -8.54 0.48
N ALA A 111 13.56 -8.01 1.38
CA ALA A 111 13.95 -6.95 2.31
C ALA A 111 15.12 -7.39 3.20
N TYR A 112 15.12 -8.65 3.69
CA TYR A 112 16.23 -9.21 4.45
C TYR A 112 17.51 -9.29 3.62
N ARG A 113 17.43 -9.84 2.41
CA ARG A 113 18.59 -10.01 1.50
C ARG A 113 19.14 -8.69 0.96
N LEU A 114 18.32 -7.63 0.92
CA LEU A 114 18.70 -6.25 0.57
C LEU A 114 19.09 -5.41 1.80
N HIS A 115 19.21 -6.05 2.97
CA HIS A 115 19.59 -5.41 4.22
C HIS A 115 18.72 -4.19 4.57
N CYS A 116 17.40 -4.28 4.32
CA CYS A 116 16.47 -3.25 4.74
C CYS A 116 16.33 -3.22 6.26
N LYS A 117 16.34 -2.01 6.85
CA LYS A 117 16.17 -1.85 8.31
C LYS A 117 14.71 -2.01 8.74
N VAL A 118 13.79 -1.60 7.87
CA VAL A 118 12.34 -1.54 8.15
C VAL A 118 11.55 -2.18 7.02
N PHE A 119 10.51 -2.92 7.38
CA PHE A 119 9.47 -3.39 6.48
C PHE A 119 8.14 -2.74 6.85
N VAL A 120 7.56 -1.95 5.96
CA VAL A 120 6.25 -1.33 6.12
C VAL A 120 5.27 -2.01 5.16
N GLY A 121 4.33 -2.77 5.69
CA GLY A 121 3.29 -3.44 4.90
C GLY A 121 1.98 -2.66 4.91
N SER A 122 1.28 -2.65 3.77
CA SER A 122 -0.03 -2.04 3.63
C SER A 122 -1.14 -3.01 4.03
N GLY A 123 -1.80 -2.75 5.14
CA GLY A 123 -3.06 -3.32 5.57
C GLY A 123 -4.27 -2.57 5.01
N SER A 124 -5.45 -2.92 5.51
CA SER A 124 -6.71 -2.34 5.06
C SER A 124 -7.76 -2.31 6.17
N GLN A 125 -8.67 -1.36 6.11
CA GLN A 125 -9.90 -1.38 6.93
C GLN A 125 -10.70 -2.69 6.77
N ALA A 126 -10.58 -3.37 5.64
CA ALA A 126 -11.26 -4.65 5.40
C ALA A 126 -10.84 -5.77 6.38
N GLU A 127 -9.74 -5.61 7.09
CA GLU A 127 -9.29 -6.52 8.15
C GLU A 127 -10.23 -6.50 9.36
N TYR A 128 -10.88 -5.36 9.62
CA TYR A 128 -11.82 -5.24 10.75
C TYR A 128 -13.18 -5.87 10.47
N GLY A 129 -13.61 -5.95 9.20
CA GLY A 129 -15.02 -6.23 8.88
C GLY A 129 -15.92 -5.05 9.23
N ARG A 130 -17.21 -5.32 9.49
CA ARG A 130 -18.14 -4.29 9.96
C ARG A 130 -17.93 -4.04 11.45
N PHE A 131 -17.82 -2.79 11.79
CA PHE A 131 -17.61 -2.37 13.18
C PHE A 131 -18.36 -1.06 13.44
N GLU A 132 -19.03 -0.99 14.58
CA GLU A 132 -19.70 0.22 15.07
C GLU A 132 -18.78 0.88 16.10
N GLY A 133 -18.36 2.12 15.81
CA GLY A 133 -17.47 2.89 16.67
C GLY A 133 -16.15 3.27 16.01
N THR A 134 -15.22 3.79 16.80
CA THR A 134 -13.90 4.23 16.32
C THR A 134 -12.96 3.04 16.15
N LEU A 135 -12.39 2.90 14.95
CA LEU A 135 -11.38 1.90 14.66
C LEU A 135 -10.04 2.28 15.30
N THR A 136 -9.46 1.34 16.02
CA THR A 136 -8.14 1.46 16.66
C THR A 136 -7.29 0.24 16.35
N GLU A 137 -6.02 0.29 16.71
CA GLU A 137 -5.13 -0.88 16.57
C GLU A 137 -5.55 -2.07 17.46
N LYS A 138 -6.39 -1.82 18.48
CA LYS A 138 -6.91 -2.83 19.41
C LYS A 138 -8.28 -3.35 19.02
N THR A 139 -8.94 -2.72 18.05
CA THR A 139 -10.26 -3.19 17.57
C THR A 139 -10.13 -4.61 17.04
N PRO A 140 -10.98 -5.55 17.47
CA PRO A 140 -10.97 -6.92 16.97
C PRO A 140 -11.16 -6.97 15.46
N CYS A 141 -10.47 -7.90 14.81
CA CYS A 141 -10.53 -8.09 13.36
C CYS A 141 -11.43 -9.26 13.02
N PHE A 142 -12.51 -9.02 12.24
CA PHE A 142 -13.43 -10.02 11.71
C PHE A 142 -13.67 -9.78 10.23
N PRO A 143 -12.66 -10.01 9.37
CA PRO A 143 -12.79 -9.74 7.94
C PRO A 143 -13.90 -10.57 7.30
N GLU A 144 -14.73 -9.93 6.46
CA GLU A 144 -15.92 -10.55 5.82
C GLU A 144 -15.67 -10.99 4.38
N ASN A 145 -14.47 -10.78 3.84
CA ASN A 145 -14.11 -11.18 2.48
C ASN A 145 -12.65 -11.65 2.40
N GLY A 146 -12.33 -12.39 1.33
CA GLY A 146 -11.01 -12.98 1.13
C GLY A 146 -9.87 -11.97 1.14
N TYR A 147 -10.09 -10.78 0.58
CA TYR A 147 -9.11 -9.70 0.62
C TYR A 147 -8.76 -9.26 2.05
N GLY A 148 -9.76 -9.00 2.89
CA GLY A 148 -9.54 -8.62 4.28
C GLY A 148 -8.88 -9.75 5.09
N MET A 149 -9.30 -11.01 4.87
CA MET A 149 -8.69 -12.19 5.49
C MET A 149 -7.21 -12.32 5.09
N ALA A 150 -6.91 -12.17 3.80
CA ALA A 150 -5.55 -12.27 3.30
C ALA A 150 -4.64 -11.13 3.80
N LYS A 151 -5.16 -9.89 3.86
CA LYS A 151 -4.43 -8.74 4.43
C LYS A 151 -4.11 -8.98 5.92
N LEU A 152 -5.08 -9.43 6.70
CA LEU A 152 -4.88 -9.76 8.11
C LEU A 152 -3.84 -10.87 8.29
N CYS A 153 -3.96 -11.96 7.51
CA CYS A 153 -3.02 -13.06 7.51
C CYS A 153 -1.60 -12.58 7.16
N ALA A 154 -1.45 -11.84 6.07
CA ALA A 154 -0.16 -11.30 5.64
C ALA A 154 0.47 -10.40 6.72
N GLY A 155 -0.32 -9.55 7.38
CA GLY A 155 0.16 -8.69 8.46
C GLY A 155 0.78 -9.47 9.62
N TYR A 156 0.14 -10.56 10.03
CA TYR A 156 0.68 -11.43 11.09
C TYR A 156 1.89 -12.24 10.62
N MET A 157 1.81 -12.85 9.44
CA MET A 157 2.89 -13.72 8.95
C MET A 157 4.17 -12.92 8.65
N THR A 158 4.04 -11.76 8.00
CA THR A 158 5.18 -10.88 7.73
C THR A 158 5.81 -10.35 9.00
N ARG A 159 5.01 -10.07 10.05
CA ARG A 159 5.55 -9.67 11.36
C ARG A 159 6.44 -10.75 11.95
N VAL A 160 5.96 -11.99 12.03
CA VAL A 160 6.72 -13.11 12.58
C VAL A 160 7.99 -13.36 11.77
N LYS A 161 7.89 -13.25 10.43
CA LYS A 161 9.04 -13.43 9.55
C LYS A 161 10.08 -12.32 9.73
N CYS A 162 9.65 -11.06 9.86
CA CYS A 162 10.54 -9.93 10.15
C CYS A 162 11.22 -10.07 11.52
N GLU A 163 10.51 -10.58 12.55
CA GLU A 163 11.10 -10.91 13.86
C GLU A 163 12.26 -11.89 13.71
N THR A 164 12.10 -12.94 12.90
CA THR A 164 13.17 -13.93 12.63
C THR A 164 14.40 -13.29 11.98
N TYR A 165 14.20 -12.27 11.16
CA TYR A 165 15.28 -11.58 10.42
C TYR A 165 15.80 -10.31 11.12
N ALA A 166 15.30 -10.00 12.31
CA ALA A 166 15.60 -8.77 13.04
C ALA A 166 15.30 -7.47 12.24
N ILE A 167 14.32 -7.52 11.33
CA ILE A 167 13.82 -6.37 10.58
C ILE A 167 12.70 -5.71 11.41
N ARG A 168 12.70 -4.39 11.52
CA ARG A 168 11.58 -3.66 12.14
C ARG A 168 10.34 -3.76 11.25
N HIS A 169 9.29 -4.43 11.74
CA HIS A 169 8.03 -4.60 11.02
C HIS A 169 6.99 -3.58 11.48
N GLU A 170 6.26 -3.00 10.54
CA GLU A 170 5.15 -2.09 10.78
C GLU A 170 4.02 -2.37 9.80
N TRP A 171 2.78 -2.33 10.28
CA TRP A 171 1.60 -2.64 9.48
C TRP A 171 0.64 -1.45 9.44
N ALA A 172 0.40 -0.90 8.25
CA ALA A 172 -0.45 0.26 8.03
C ALA A 172 -1.87 -0.20 7.64
N ARG A 173 -2.83 -0.22 8.56
CA ARG A 173 -4.25 -0.41 8.23
C ARG A 173 -4.82 0.88 7.69
N ILE A 174 -4.76 1.00 6.37
CA ILE A 174 -5.20 2.21 5.66
C ILE A 174 -6.71 2.14 5.48
N LEU A 175 -7.40 3.20 5.89
CA LEU A 175 -8.83 3.38 5.69
C LEU A 175 -9.12 3.80 4.24
N SER A 176 -10.25 4.46 3.97
CA SER A 176 -10.54 4.90 2.61
C SER A 176 -9.70 6.10 2.23
N ILE A 177 -9.13 6.03 1.05
CA ILE A 177 -8.30 7.11 0.52
C ILE A 177 -8.91 7.69 -0.76
N TYR A 178 -8.50 8.89 -1.11
CA TYR A 178 -8.72 9.51 -2.39
C TYR A 178 -7.49 10.31 -2.82
N GLY A 179 -7.35 10.58 -4.10
CA GLY A 179 -6.27 11.41 -4.63
C GLY A 179 -5.91 11.06 -6.08
N PRO A 180 -4.90 11.73 -6.64
CA PRO A 180 -4.40 11.43 -7.97
C PRO A 180 -3.99 9.97 -8.12
N TYR A 181 -4.18 9.42 -9.31
CA TYR A 181 -3.87 8.02 -9.64
C TYR A 181 -4.73 6.97 -8.91
N ASP A 182 -5.79 7.38 -8.20
CA ASP A 182 -6.79 6.45 -7.69
C ASP A 182 -7.55 5.81 -8.85
N ARG A 183 -8.27 4.73 -8.58
CA ARG A 183 -9.04 4.06 -9.62
C ARG A 183 -10.25 4.90 -10.00
N GLU A 184 -10.55 4.95 -11.29
CA GLU A 184 -11.72 5.63 -11.83
C GLU A 184 -13.05 5.11 -11.23
N THR A 185 -13.05 3.85 -10.77
CA THR A 185 -14.21 3.17 -10.20
C THR A 185 -14.41 3.38 -8.69
N THR A 186 -13.55 4.16 -8.02
CA THR A 186 -13.79 4.54 -6.62
C THR A 186 -14.86 5.64 -6.54
N LEU A 187 -15.54 5.73 -5.41
CA LEU A 187 -16.66 6.67 -5.26
C LEU A 187 -16.25 8.12 -5.59
N ILE A 188 -15.18 8.61 -4.98
CA ILE A 188 -14.72 9.99 -5.18
C ILE A 188 -14.26 10.21 -6.62
N SER A 189 -13.49 9.28 -7.21
CA SER A 189 -13.04 9.39 -8.59
C SER A 189 -14.22 9.37 -9.57
N THR A 190 -15.21 8.50 -9.37
CA THR A 190 -16.44 8.45 -10.18
C THR A 190 -17.20 9.76 -10.06
N ALA A 191 -17.42 10.30 -8.86
CA ALA A 191 -18.12 11.54 -8.65
C ALA A 191 -17.42 12.72 -9.38
N VAL A 192 -16.10 12.86 -9.18
CA VAL A 192 -15.30 13.91 -9.84
C VAL A 192 -15.35 13.79 -11.36
N HIS A 193 -15.19 12.56 -11.89
CA HIS A 193 -15.25 12.32 -13.33
C HIS A 193 -16.59 12.73 -13.92
N SER A 194 -17.70 12.29 -13.31
CA SER A 194 -19.04 12.62 -13.79
C SER A 194 -19.32 14.13 -13.73
N MET A 195 -18.91 14.80 -12.65
CA MET A 195 -19.04 16.27 -12.54
C MET A 195 -18.27 17.00 -13.64
N LEU A 196 -17.05 16.57 -13.96
CA LEU A 196 -16.23 17.18 -15.01
C LEU A 196 -16.79 16.98 -16.42
N HIS A 197 -17.59 15.93 -16.63
CA HIS A 197 -18.20 15.62 -17.93
C HIS A 197 -19.67 16.01 -18.00
N ASN A 198 -20.25 16.62 -16.95
CA ASN A 198 -21.69 16.93 -16.83
C ASN A 198 -22.56 15.67 -17.01
N GLU A 199 -22.12 14.54 -16.43
CA GLU A 199 -22.84 13.27 -16.47
C GLU A 199 -23.60 13.06 -15.16
N ASP A 200 -24.85 12.59 -15.25
CA ASP A 200 -25.63 12.19 -14.10
C ASP A 200 -25.09 10.88 -13.52
N THR A 201 -24.81 10.86 -12.24
CA THR A 201 -24.34 9.68 -11.54
C THR A 201 -25.28 9.30 -10.41
N ALA A 202 -25.75 8.05 -10.43
CA ALA A 202 -26.58 7.51 -9.36
C ALA A 202 -25.71 6.96 -8.22
N PHE A 203 -25.90 7.49 -7.02
CA PHE A 203 -25.30 6.99 -5.80
C PHE A 203 -26.37 6.36 -4.88
N THR A 204 -25.95 5.51 -3.97
CA THR A 204 -26.80 5.06 -2.86
C THR A 204 -27.03 6.23 -1.90
N PRO A 205 -28.02 6.16 -0.98
CA PRO A 205 -28.30 7.26 -0.03
C PRO A 205 -27.10 7.70 0.83
N GLY A 206 -26.05 6.90 0.93
CA GLY A 206 -24.82 7.27 1.60
C GLY A 206 -24.95 7.53 3.10
N GLU A 207 -25.83 6.79 3.80
CA GLU A 207 -26.12 6.96 5.23
C GLU A 207 -25.01 6.42 6.14
N GLN A 208 -24.12 5.57 5.61
CA GLN A 208 -23.02 5.00 6.38
C GLN A 208 -22.01 6.08 6.77
N ILE A 209 -21.47 5.97 7.97
CA ILE A 209 -20.41 6.82 8.47
C ILE A 209 -19.08 6.40 7.84
N TRP A 210 -18.35 7.36 7.30
CA TRP A 210 -17.13 7.09 6.55
C TRP A 210 -16.01 8.05 6.92
N ASP A 211 -14.77 7.63 6.69
CA ASP A 211 -13.56 8.44 6.85
C ASP A 211 -12.79 8.41 5.52
N TYR A 212 -12.47 9.56 4.97
CA TYR A 212 -11.63 9.71 3.80
C TYR A 212 -10.35 10.46 4.13
N LEU A 213 -9.21 9.93 3.68
CA LEU A 213 -7.91 10.56 3.82
C LEU A 213 -7.27 10.81 2.46
N TYR A 214 -6.66 11.96 2.27
CA TYR A 214 -5.96 12.29 1.04
C TYR A 214 -4.66 11.48 0.92
N SER A 215 -4.30 11.08 -0.30
CA SER A 215 -3.14 10.19 -0.55
C SER A 215 -1.80 10.74 -0.08
N ASP A 216 -1.60 12.08 -0.15
CA ASP A 216 -0.35 12.71 0.33
C ASP A 216 -0.23 12.60 1.86
N ASP A 217 -1.34 12.67 2.61
CA ASP A 217 -1.34 12.47 4.07
C ASP A 217 -1.03 11.03 4.45
N VAL A 218 -1.51 10.06 3.65
CA VAL A 218 -1.13 8.64 3.81
C VAL A 218 0.37 8.48 3.58
N ALA A 219 0.91 9.13 2.56
CA ALA A 219 2.34 9.08 2.24
C ALA A 219 3.19 9.65 3.39
N GLU A 220 2.78 10.77 3.97
CA GLU A 220 3.43 11.35 5.17
C GLU A 220 3.42 10.36 6.34
N ALA A 221 2.25 9.74 6.62
CA ALA A 221 2.12 8.75 7.68
C ALA A 221 3.06 7.54 7.45
N LEU A 222 3.12 6.99 6.23
CA LEU A 222 4.01 5.89 5.89
C LEU A 222 5.49 6.28 6.04
N TYR A 223 5.86 7.48 5.61
CA TYR A 223 7.22 8.00 5.80
C TYR A 223 7.57 8.13 7.29
N LEU A 224 6.67 8.69 8.11
CA LEU A 224 6.86 8.78 9.56
C LEU A 224 6.94 7.40 10.23
N MET A 225 6.17 6.43 9.78
CA MET A 225 6.29 5.04 10.24
C MET A 225 7.71 4.53 9.98
N SER A 226 8.22 4.64 8.75
CA SER A 226 9.56 4.14 8.42
C SER A 226 10.68 4.78 9.23
N THR A 227 10.52 6.02 9.66
CA THR A 227 11.56 6.80 10.39
C THR A 227 11.39 6.77 11.90
N ARG A 228 10.16 6.72 12.42
CA ARG A 228 9.85 6.88 13.86
C ARG A 228 9.00 5.76 14.43
N GLY A 229 8.55 4.82 13.61
CA GLY A 229 7.66 3.75 14.02
C GLY A 229 8.33 2.72 14.94
N ARG A 230 7.54 1.79 15.47
CA ARG A 230 7.97 0.79 16.44
C ARG A 230 7.69 -0.62 15.91
N HIS A 231 8.64 -1.52 16.12
CA HIS A 231 8.52 -2.91 15.72
C HIS A 231 7.21 -3.55 16.20
N GLY A 232 6.57 -4.30 15.30
CA GLY A 232 5.36 -5.08 15.56
C GLY A 232 4.09 -4.25 15.75
N ARG A 233 4.14 -2.93 15.54
CA ARG A 233 2.96 -2.07 15.68
C ARG A 233 2.10 -2.08 14.43
N VAL A 234 0.80 -2.03 14.68
CA VAL A 234 -0.24 -1.71 13.69
C VAL A 234 -0.60 -0.24 13.84
N TYR A 235 -0.63 0.48 12.74
CA TYR A 235 -1.06 1.87 12.67
C TYR A 235 -2.36 1.96 11.87
N VAL A 236 -3.40 2.55 12.44
CA VAL A 236 -4.65 2.85 11.71
C VAL A 236 -4.48 4.21 11.06
N ILE A 237 -4.55 4.24 9.73
CA ILE A 237 -4.32 5.44 8.94
C ILE A 237 -5.64 5.91 8.35
N GLY A 238 -6.19 6.96 8.92
CA GLY A 238 -7.40 7.66 8.53
C GLY A 238 -7.31 9.12 8.93
N SER A 239 -8.27 9.94 8.52
CA SER A 239 -8.30 11.37 8.86
C SER A 239 -8.67 11.63 10.32
N GLY A 240 -9.32 10.66 10.96
CA GLY A 240 -9.90 10.82 12.30
C GLY A 240 -11.16 11.71 12.31
N LYS A 241 -11.63 12.12 11.12
CA LYS A 241 -12.89 12.86 10.95
C LYS A 241 -13.84 11.99 10.16
N THR A 242 -14.98 11.70 10.74
CA THR A 242 -16.00 10.86 10.10
C THR A 242 -17.26 11.67 9.85
N ASP A 243 -17.92 11.41 8.73
CA ASP A 243 -19.21 11.97 8.39
C ASP A 243 -20.04 10.94 7.61
N LYS A 244 -21.32 11.24 7.34
CA LYS A 244 -22.11 10.46 6.40
C LYS A 244 -21.45 10.47 5.03
N LEU A 245 -21.44 9.32 4.35
CA LEU A 245 -20.84 9.22 3.02
C LEU A 245 -21.47 10.21 2.03
N SER A 246 -22.79 10.48 2.17
CA SER A 246 -23.51 11.49 1.37
C SER A 246 -22.96 12.92 1.49
N ASN A 247 -22.23 13.24 2.55
CA ASN A 247 -21.63 14.56 2.74
C ASN A 247 -20.28 14.73 2.03
N TYR A 248 -19.74 13.65 1.46
CA TYR A 248 -18.50 13.67 0.67
C TYR A 248 -18.76 13.73 -0.84
N ILE A 249 -20.02 13.64 -1.26
CA ILE A 249 -20.47 13.65 -2.65
C ILE A 249 -21.33 14.90 -2.88
#